data_ca18bc1c4c01f800b6f585be936c5709
#
_entry.id   ca18bc1c4c01f800b6f585be936c5709
#
_cell.length_a   1.000
_cell.length_b   1.000
_cell.length_c   1.000
_cell.angle_alpha   90.00
_cell.angle_beta   90.00
_cell.angle_gamma   90.00
#
_symmetry.space_group_name_H-M   'P 1'
#
loop_
_entity.id
_entity.type
_entity.pdbx_description
1 polymer ?
#
loop_
_entity_poly.entity_id
_entity_poly.type
_entity_poly.pdbx_seq_one_letter_code
_entity_poly.pdbx_strand_id
1 'polypeptide(L)'
;EGTNLMGEVAGKEKPEVLMTLAELNRLLEADLKGWPQYEWKDGRTLVIMRQGKRYEIDTDKKVLVYVFPIAKGAQNVTSNGQELLAYTKANNLYYVDANGNEFAVTSDKDPNIVNGQTVSRNEFGINGGIFWSPDGKQLAFYRKDESQVGTFPLLDINSRMGTLREIKYPMAGMKTQQNS
;
A
#
# COMPACT_ATOMS: atom_id res chain seq x y z
N GLU A 1 8.77 9.43 -29.45
CA GLU A 1 8.88 7.96 -29.55
C GLU A 1 8.45 7.39 -28.23
N GLY A 2 7.32 6.68 -28.22
CA GLY A 2 6.67 6.22 -27.01
C GLY A 2 7.50 5.12 -26.34
N THR A 3 7.72 5.25 -25.04
CA THR A 3 8.34 4.21 -24.23
C THR A 3 7.31 3.08 -24.04
N ASN A 4 7.67 1.86 -24.41
CA ASN A 4 6.83 0.67 -24.25
C ASN A 4 7.22 -0.08 -22.97
N LEU A 5 6.26 -0.66 -22.30
CA LEU A 5 6.49 -1.65 -21.26
C LEU A 5 6.83 -2.97 -21.94
N MET A 6 8.04 -3.46 -21.72
CA MET A 6 8.54 -4.71 -22.27
C MET A 6 8.54 -5.79 -21.21
N GLY A 7 8.27 -7.02 -21.59
CA GLY A 7 8.36 -8.18 -20.73
C GLY A 7 9.01 -9.37 -21.40
N GLU A 8 9.72 -10.17 -20.62
CA GLU A 8 10.20 -11.47 -21.06
C GLU A 8 9.13 -12.52 -20.76
N VAL A 9 8.73 -13.25 -21.78
CA VAL A 9 7.78 -14.36 -21.63
C VAL A 9 8.56 -15.66 -21.67
N ALA A 10 8.38 -16.50 -20.69
CA ALA A 10 9.05 -17.80 -20.59
C ALA A 10 8.86 -18.62 -21.87
N GLY A 11 9.97 -19.09 -22.47
CA GLY A 11 9.98 -19.85 -23.70
C GLY A 11 10.04 -19.03 -25.00
N LYS A 12 10.14 -17.68 -24.91
CA LYS A 12 10.36 -16.82 -26.07
C LYS A 12 11.78 -16.23 -26.06
N GLU A 13 12.40 -16.15 -27.23
CA GLU A 13 13.78 -15.66 -27.35
C GLU A 13 13.93 -14.13 -27.24
N LYS A 14 12.84 -13.38 -27.34
CA LYS A 14 12.87 -11.90 -27.35
C LYS A 14 11.79 -11.32 -26.44
N PRO A 15 12.09 -10.18 -25.78
CA PRO A 15 11.08 -9.44 -25.04
C PRO A 15 9.93 -9.00 -25.95
N GLU A 16 8.71 -9.05 -25.41
CA GLU A 16 7.50 -8.58 -26.09
C GLU A 16 7.00 -7.25 -25.49
N VAL A 17 6.30 -6.48 -26.29
CA VAL A 17 5.60 -5.27 -25.81
C VAL A 17 4.36 -5.73 -25.06
N LEU A 18 4.38 -5.62 -23.74
CA LEU A 18 3.23 -5.90 -22.89
C LEU A 18 2.18 -4.79 -22.99
N MET A 19 2.62 -3.54 -22.99
CA MET A 19 1.74 -2.38 -23.13
C MET A 19 2.50 -1.18 -23.65
N THR A 20 1.86 -0.37 -24.48
CA THR A 20 2.40 0.91 -24.96
C THR A 20 1.95 2.04 -24.03
N LEU A 21 2.69 3.15 -24.00
CA LEU A 21 2.30 4.36 -23.28
C LEU A 21 0.96 4.94 -23.80
N ALA A 22 0.69 4.79 -25.09
CA ALA A 22 -0.57 5.22 -25.70
C ALA A 22 -1.78 4.42 -25.20
N GLU A 23 -1.63 3.08 -25.07
CA GLU A 23 -2.66 2.23 -24.47
C GLU A 23 -2.88 2.58 -23.01
N LEU A 24 -1.81 2.80 -22.24
CA LEU A 24 -1.92 3.23 -20.83
C LEU A 24 -2.66 4.57 -20.71
N ASN A 25 -2.27 5.56 -21.53
CA ASN A 25 -2.93 6.88 -21.53
C ASN A 25 -4.42 6.78 -21.84
N ARG A 26 -4.81 5.93 -22.77
CA ARG A 26 -6.23 5.68 -23.06
C ARG A 26 -6.96 5.08 -21.87
N LEU A 27 -6.36 4.08 -21.20
CA LEU A 27 -6.98 3.43 -20.04
C LEU A 27 -7.11 4.36 -18.83
N LEU A 28 -6.13 5.22 -18.60
CA LEU A 28 -6.12 6.15 -17.48
C LEU A 28 -6.80 7.50 -17.79
N GLU A 29 -7.29 7.69 -19.02
CA GLU A 29 -7.79 8.98 -19.51
C GLU A 29 -6.78 10.12 -19.23
N ALA A 30 -5.51 9.91 -19.58
CA ALA A 30 -4.39 10.75 -19.22
C ALA A 30 -3.52 11.12 -20.45
N ASP A 31 -2.67 12.13 -20.27
CA ASP A 31 -1.64 12.52 -21.24
C ASP A 31 -0.24 12.44 -20.59
N LEU A 32 0.13 11.22 -20.20
CA LEU A 32 1.44 10.92 -19.62
C LEU A 32 2.51 11.03 -20.72
N LYS A 33 3.61 11.70 -20.40
CA LYS A 33 4.77 11.82 -21.30
C LYS A 33 5.82 10.72 -21.07
N GLY A 34 5.61 9.86 -20.05
CA GLY A 34 6.44 8.73 -19.71
C GLY A 34 5.69 7.79 -18.77
N TRP A 35 6.27 6.63 -18.50
CA TRP A 35 5.70 5.65 -17.60
C TRP A 35 5.69 6.18 -16.18
N PRO A 36 4.53 6.10 -15.46
CA PRO A 36 4.47 6.37 -14.03
C PRO A 36 5.16 5.25 -13.26
N GLN A 37 5.35 5.44 -11.95
CA GLN A 37 5.71 4.34 -11.07
C GLN A 37 4.60 3.30 -11.06
N TYR A 38 4.98 2.04 -11.11
CA TYR A 38 4.06 0.91 -11.11
C TYR A 38 4.62 -0.25 -10.29
N GLU A 39 3.73 -1.14 -9.90
CA GLU A 39 4.05 -2.39 -9.22
C GLU A 39 3.31 -3.54 -9.91
N TRP A 40 3.86 -4.74 -9.83
CA TRP A 40 3.16 -5.96 -10.24
C TRP A 40 2.41 -6.56 -9.06
N LYS A 41 1.10 -6.74 -9.19
CA LYS A 41 0.28 -7.48 -8.23
C LYS A 41 0.45 -8.98 -8.40
N ASP A 42 0.53 -9.42 -9.64
CA ASP A 42 0.74 -10.78 -10.09
C ASP A 42 1.44 -10.75 -11.47
N GLY A 43 1.59 -11.91 -12.12
CA GLY A 43 2.31 -11.99 -13.41
C GLY A 43 1.67 -11.24 -14.58
N ARG A 44 0.50 -10.62 -14.42
CA ARG A 44 -0.21 -9.89 -15.50
C ARG A 44 -0.93 -8.62 -15.07
N THR A 45 -1.12 -8.41 -13.78
CA THR A 45 -1.85 -7.24 -13.25
C THR A 45 -0.90 -6.16 -12.81
N LEU A 46 -0.90 -5.06 -13.54
CA LEU A 46 -0.13 -3.86 -13.25
C LEU A 46 -0.92 -2.94 -12.32
N VAL A 47 -0.25 -2.42 -11.31
CA VAL A 47 -0.83 -1.49 -10.33
C VAL A 47 -0.18 -0.12 -10.48
N ILE A 48 -1.00 0.91 -10.61
CA ILE A 48 -0.56 2.30 -10.69
C ILE A 48 -1.32 3.13 -9.64
N MET A 49 -0.55 3.87 -8.82
CA MET A 49 -1.10 4.85 -7.89
C MET A 49 -1.02 6.24 -8.50
N ARG A 50 -2.16 6.89 -8.71
CA ARG A 50 -2.19 8.22 -9.35
C ARG A 50 -3.40 9.03 -8.90
N GLN A 51 -3.19 10.31 -8.56
CA GLN A 51 -4.27 11.26 -8.24
C GLN A 51 -5.26 10.73 -7.18
N GLY A 52 -4.76 10.07 -6.14
CA GLY A 52 -5.60 9.53 -5.09
C GLY A 52 -6.44 8.31 -5.51
N LYS A 53 -6.03 7.62 -6.57
CA LYS A 53 -6.64 6.37 -7.02
C LYS A 53 -5.59 5.28 -7.23
N ARG A 54 -6.00 4.04 -6.97
CA ARG A 54 -5.28 2.84 -7.34
C ARG A 54 -5.94 2.24 -8.57
N TYR A 55 -5.19 2.12 -9.63
CA TYR A 55 -5.59 1.49 -10.89
C TYR A 55 -4.99 0.10 -10.98
N GLU A 56 -5.80 -0.90 -11.27
CA GLU A 56 -5.36 -2.26 -11.55
C GLU A 56 -5.67 -2.59 -13.01
N ILE A 57 -4.65 -2.93 -13.78
CA ILE A 57 -4.71 -3.09 -15.22
C ILE A 57 -4.28 -4.50 -15.60
N ASP A 58 -5.12 -5.25 -16.30
CA ASP A 58 -4.76 -6.51 -16.93
C ASP A 58 -3.96 -6.19 -18.21
N THR A 59 -2.68 -6.56 -18.23
CA THR A 59 -1.77 -6.26 -19.34
C THR A 59 -2.01 -7.15 -20.56
N ASP A 60 -2.56 -8.35 -20.39
CA ASP A 60 -2.87 -9.26 -21.48
C ASP A 60 -4.12 -8.79 -22.25
N LYS A 61 -5.17 -8.44 -21.48
CA LYS A 61 -6.43 -7.96 -22.03
C LYS A 61 -6.42 -6.47 -22.36
N LYS A 62 -5.45 -5.71 -21.81
CA LYS A 62 -5.31 -4.26 -21.96
C LYS A 62 -6.55 -3.49 -21.51
N VAL A 63 -7.05 -3.84 -20.32
CA VAL A 63 -8.24 -3.24 -19.70
C VAL A 63 -7.99 -2.86 -18.24
N LEU A 64 -8.71 -1.85 -17.77
CA LEU A 64 -8.86 -1.59 -16.34
C LEU A 64 -9.70 -2.70 -15.71
N VAL A 65 -9.13 -3.36 -14.70
CA VAL A 65 -9.85 -4.38 -13.90
C VAL A 65 -10.58 -3.69 -12.76
N TYR A 66 -9.85 -2.84 -12.02
CA TYR A 66 -10.40 -2.08 -10.89
C TYR A 66 -9.82 -0.67 -10.84
N VAL A 67 -10.62 0.25 -10.31
CA VAL A 67 -10.21 1.61 -9.95
C VAL A 67 -10.73 1.90 -8.56
N PHE A 68 -9.82 1.96 -7.58
CA PHE A 68 -10.18 2.24 -6.20
C PHE A 68 -9.82 3.68 -5.84
N PRO A 69 -10.74 4.44 -5.23
CA PRO A 69 -10.38 5.69 -4.58
C PRO A 69 -9.54 5.41 -3.33
N ILE A 70 -8.49 6.19 -3.14
CA ILE A 70 -7.62 6.10 -1.97
C ILE A 70 -7.84 7.35 -1.12
N ALA A 71 -8.25 7.16 0.12
CA ALA A 71 -8.45 8.26 1.05
C ALA A 71 -7.14 9.02 1.29
N LYS A 72 -7.22 10.35 1.43
CA LYS A 72 -6.06 11.16 1.78
C LYS A 72 -5.49 10.69 3.13
N GLY A 73 -4.20 10.42 3.17
CA GLY A 73 -3.51 9.91 4.35
C GLY A 73 -3.60 8.39 4.53
N ALA A 74 -4.16 7.65 3.56
CA ALA A 74 -4.11 6.19 3.55
C ALA A 74 -2.67 5.68 3.43
N GLN A 75 -2.34 4.67 4.22
CA GLN A 75 -1.06 3.96 4.27
C GLN A 75 -1.31 2.45 4.30
N ASN A 76 -0.27 1.65 4.09
CA ASN A 76 -0.34 0.18 4.15
C ASN A 76 -1.46 -0.41 3.28
N VAL A 77 -1.57 0.11 2.05
CA VAL A 77 -2.63 -0.28 1.11
C VAL A 77 -2.42 -1.69 0.60
N THR A 78 -3.44 -2.55 0.72
CA THR A 78 -3.40 -3.93 0.24
C THR A 78 -4.73 -4.34 -0.39
N SER A 79 -4.69 -5.15 -1.45
CA SER A 79 -5.87 -5.64 -2.16
C SER A 79 -6.18 -7.09 -1.78
N ASN A 80 -7.47 -7.46 -1.73
CA ASN A 80 -7.89 -8.85 -1.59
C ASN A 80 -7.77 -9.67 -2.90
N GLY A 81 -7.25 -9.05 -3.95
CA GLY A 81 -7.16 -9.69 -5.27
C GLY A 81 -8.42 -9.56 -6.11
N GLN A 82 -9.51 -9.04 -5.56
CA GLN A 82 -10.82 -8.89 -6.19
C GLN A 82 -11.32 -7.44 -6.07
N GLU A 83 -12.43 -7.22 -5.38
CA GLU A 83 -13.15 -5.95 -5.36
C GLU A 83 -12.93 -5.11 -4.09
N LEU A 84 -12.04 -5.53 -3.20
CA LEU A 84 -11.78 -4.85 -1.95
C LEU A 84 -10.33 -4.41 -1.82
N LEU A 85 -10.16 -3.23 -1.22
CA LEU A 85 -8.87 -2.68 -0.88
C LEU A 85 -8.88 -2.29 0.60
N ALA A 86 -7.91 -2.75 1.38
CA ALA A 86 -7.74 -2.34 2.77
C ALA A 86 -6.57 -1.38 2.92
N TYR A 87 -6.66 -0.48 3.90
CA TYR A 87 -5.60 0.47 4.23
C TYR A 87 -5.74 1.00 5.66
N THR A 88 -4.68 1.58 6.17
CA THR A 88 -4.70 2.28 7.46
C THR A 88 -4.80 3.79 7.26
N LYS A 89 -5.51 4.47 8.17
CA LYS A 89 -5.61 5.92 8.24
C LYS A 89 -5.77 6.33 9.70
N ALA A 90 -4.91 7.24 10.20
CA ALA A 90 -4.89 7.68 11.58
C ALA A 90 -4.94 6.51 12.59
N ASN A 91 -4.06 5.52 12.43
CA ASN A 91 -3.92 4.30 13.23
C ASN A 91 -5.14 3.36 13.21
N ASN A 92 -6.16 3.63 12.42
CA ASN A 92 -7.31 2.74 12.24
C ASN A 92 -7.29 2.06 10.87
N LEU A 93 -7.91 0.88 10.81
CA LEU A 93 -8.04 0.06 9.62
C LEU A 93 -9.38 0.30 8.94
N TYR A 94 -9.33 0.43 7.63
CA TYR A 94 -10.48 0.62 6.75
C TYR A 94 -10.39 -0.34 5.56
N TYR A 95 -11.53 -0.62 4.95
CA TYR A 95 -11.55 -1.15 3.59
C TYR A 95 -12.49 -0.32 2.70
N VAL A 96 -12.25 -0.38 1.40
CA VAL A 96 -13.04 0.29 0.37
C VAL A 96 -13.39 -0.71 -0.72
N ASP A 97 -14.61 -0.66 -1.23
CA ASP A 97 -15.05 -1.42 -2.39
C ASP A 97 -14.73 -0.70 -3.72
N ALA A 98 -14.95 -1.39 -4.85
CA ALA A 98 -14.74 -0.82 -6.18
C ALA A 98 -15.69 0.35 -6.51
N ASN A 99 -16.80 0.51 -5.78
CA ASN A 99 -17.74 1.63 -5.91
C ASN A 99 -17.30 2.86 -5.11
N GLY A 100 -16.23 2.72 -4.29
CA GLY A 100 -15.70 3.80 -3.45
C GLY A 100 -16.35 3.92 -2.09
N ASN A 101 -17.15 2.94 -1.67
CA ASN A 101 -17.71 2.93 -0.31
C ASN A 101 -16.63 2.54 0.69
N GLU A 102 -16.31 3.44 1.62
CA GLU A 102 -15.34 3.22 2.71
C GLU A 102 -16.05 2.68 3.95
N PHE A 103 -15.46 1.64 4.56
CA PHE A 103 -15.95 1.01 5.77
C PHE A 103 -14.83 0.96 6.82
N ALA A 104 -15.14 1.41 8.04
CA ALA A 104 -14.21 1.29 9.15
C ALA A 104 -14.23 -0.14 9.72
N VAL A 105 -13.07 -0.77 9.81
CA VAL A 105 -12.88 -2.06 10.50
C VAL A 105 -12.61 -1.82 11.98
N THR A 106 -11.84 -0.77 12.28
CA THR A 106 -11.54 -0.34 13.65
C THR A 106 -11.86 1.15 13.83
N SER A 107 -12.12 1.55 15.08
CA SER A 107 -12.47 2.93 15.44
C SER A 107 -11.86 3.34 16.79
N ASP A 108 -10.63 2.88 17.06
CA ASP A 108 -9.90 3.24 18.27
C ASP A 108 -9.62 4.75 18.31
N LYS A 109 -9.90 5.37 19.46
CA LYS A 109 -9.66 6.80 19.69
C LYS A 109 -8.32 7.06 20.38
N ASP A 110 -7.76 6.04 21.04
CA ASP A 110 -6.47 6.12 21.70
C ASP A 110 -5.36 6.13 20.61
N PRO A 111 -4.53 7.18 20.52
CA PRO A 111 -3.46 7.26 19.54
C PRO A 111 -2.36 6.20 19.75
N ASN A 112 -2.31 5.56 20.93
CA ASN A 112 -1.38 4.47 21.21
C ASN A 112 -1.86 3.12 20.67
N ILE A 113 -3.12 3.00 20.27
CA ILE A 113 -3.64 1.80 19.63
C ILE A 113 -3.43 1.95 18.12
N VAL A 114 -2.70 1.01 17.55
CA VAL A 114 -2.31 1.05 16.13
C VAL A 114 -2.75 -0.23 15.44
N ASN A 115 -3.62 -0.10 14.46
CA ASN A 115 -4.22 -1.22 13.73
C ASN A 115 -3.67 -1.33 12.32
N GLY A 116 -3.46 -2.57 11.83
CA GLY A 116 -3.10 -2.84 10.45
C GLY A 116 -1.70 -2.39 10.03
N GLN A 117 -0.84 -2.04 10.96
CA GLN A 117 0.55 -1.70 10.68
C GLN A 117 1.47 -2.85 11.06
N THR A 118 2.64 -2.91 10.40
CA THR A 118 3.64 -3.92 10.70
C THR A 118 4.07 -3.87 12.17
N VAL A 119 4.35 -5.03 12.73
CA VAL A 119 5.01 -5.18 14.03
C VAL A 119 6.53 -5.23 13.83
N SER A 120 7.30 -5.15 14.94
CA SER A 120 8.77 -5.28 14.91
C SER A 120 9.49 -4.35 13.92
N ARG A 121 8.88 -3.23 13.53
CA ARG A 121 9.49 -2.19 12.67
C ARG A 121 10.11 -2.70 11.37
N ASN A 122 9.45 -3.64 10.70
CA ASN A 122 9.93 -4.34 9.49
C ASN A 122 11.15 -5.25 9.73
N GLU A 123 11.47 -5.57 10.97
CA GLU A 123 12.48 -6.55 11.31
C GLU A 123 11.94 -7.98 11.15
N PHE A 124 12.85 -8.97 11.11
CA PHE A 124 12.51 -10.41 11.00
C PHE A 124 11.68 -10.78 9.76
N GLY A 125 11.72 -9.97 8.70
CA GLY A 125 10.93 -10.21 7.50
C GLY A 125 9.44 -9.89 7.64
N ILE A 126 9.00 -9.26 8.75
CA ILE A 126 7.61 -8.87 8.97
C ILE A 126 7.40 -7.48 8.37
N ASN A 127 6.91 -7.44 7.12
CA ASN A 127 6.79 -6.20 6.34
C ASN A 127 5.33 -5.74 6.17
N GLY A 128 4.35 -6.48 6.69
CA GLY A 128 2.93 -6.17 6.59
C GLY A 128 2.21 -6.23 7.93
N GLY A 129 1.05 -5.62 7.99
CA GLY A 129 0.16 -5.66 9.16
C GLY A 129 -1.29 -5.95 8.80
N ILE A 130 -1.58 -6.16 7.51
CA ILE A 130 -2.91 -6.46 6.97
C ILE A 130 -2.77 -7.68 6.06
N PHE A 131 -3.62 -8.68 6.25
CA PHE A 131 -3.54 -9.95 5.56
C PHE A 131 -4.93 -10.39 5.09
N TRP A 132 -5.10 -10.56 3.78
CA TRP A 132 -6.30 -11.14 3.22
C TRP A 132 -6.20 -12.66 3.18
N SER A 133 -7.30 -13.35 3.45
CA SER A 133 -7.39 -14.80 3.19
C SER A 133 -7.22 -15.10 1.69
N PRO A 134 -6.77 -16.30 1.31
CA PRO A 134 -6.59 -16.66 -0.10
C PRO A 134 -7.86 -16.52 -0.95
N ASP A 135 -9.05 -16.68 -0.36
CA ASP A 135 -10.34 -16.48 -1.02
C ASP A 135 -10.83 -15.02 -1.01
N GLY A 136 -10.05 -14.10 -0.43
CA GLY A 136 -10.34 -12.68 -0.35
C GLY A 136 -11.50 -12.26 0.55
N LYS A 137 -12.06 -13.20 1.36
CA LYS A 137 -13.26 -12.95 2.14
C LYS A 137 -13.02 -12.56 3.59
N GLN A 138 -11.83 -12.85 4.11
CA GLN A 138 -11.46 -12.55 5.49
C GLN A 138 -10.26 -11.63 5.52
N LEU A 139 -10.24 -10.74 6.50
CA LEU A 139 -9.19 -9.78 6.74
C LEU A 139 -8.63 -9.97 8.14
N ALA A 140 -7.38 -10.41 8.23
CA ALA A 140 -6.62 -10.44 9.48
C ALA A 140 -5.69 -9.24 9.55
N PHE A 141 -5.41 -8.74 10.75
CA PHE A 141 -4.51 -7.61 10.93
C PHE A 141 -3.85 -7.64 12.31
N TYR A 142 -2.70 -7.00 12.41
CA TYR A 142 -2.08 -6.75 13.72
C TYR A 142 -2.72 -5.56 14.41
N ARG A 143 -3.00 -5.71 15.69
CA ARG A 143 -3.35 -4.62 16.59
C ARG A 143 -2.25 -4.47 17.63
N LYS A 144 -1.65 -3.30 17.73
CA LYS A 144 -0.59 -2.97 18.66
C LYS A 144 -1.11 -2.02 19.73
N ASP A 145 -0.78 -2.28 20.98
CA ASP A 145 -0.91 -1.33 22.07
C ASP A 145 0.49 -0.79 22.43
N GLU A 146 0.73 0.47 22.10
CA GLU A 146 1.97 1.19 22.37
C GLU A 146 1.87 2.13 23.59
N SER A 147 0.84 1.99 24.43
CA SER A 147 0.62 2.87 25.60
C SER A 147 1.77 2.83 26.60
N GLN A 148 2.41 1.67 26.74
CA GLN A 148 3.56 1.47 27.65
C GLN A 148 4.92 1.69 26.99
N VAL A 149 4.95 1.97 25.68
CA VAL A 149 6.21 2.19 24.94
C VAL A 149 6.70 3.61 25.19
N GLY A 150 7.95 3.74 25.61
CA GLY A 150 8.61 5.04 25.80
C GLY A 150 8.78 5.80 24.49
N THR A 151 8.90 7.12 24.57
CA THR A 151 9.20 8.01 23.45
C THR A 151 10.72 8.21 23.34
N PHE A 152 11.21 8.20 22.13
CA PHE A 152 12.60 8.49 21.80
C PHE A 152 12.68 9.71 20.87
N PRO A 153 13.48 10.74 21.21
CA PRO A 153 13.67 11.90 20.36
C PRO A 153 14.60 11.56 19.18
N LEU A 154 14.09 11.74 17.97
CA LEU A 154 14.86 11.58 16.73
C LEU A 154 15.10 12.94 16.11
N LEU A 155 16.37 13.29 15.87
CA LEU A 155 16.72 14.51 15.16
C LEU A 155 16.64 14.27 13.64
N ASP A 156 15.72 14.96 13.00
CA ASP A 156 15.66 15.04 11.55
C ASP A 156 16.58 16.13 11.03
N ILE A 157 17.70 15.74 10.44
CA ILE A 157 18.73 16.64 9.91
C ILE A 157 18.46 17.11 8.48
N ASN A 158 17.39 16.66 7.83
CA ASN A 158 17.05 17.08 6.46
C ASN A 158 16.50 18.50 6.41
N SER A 159 16.08 19.06 7.55
CA SER A 159 15.70 20.45 7.65
C SER A 159 16.91 21.33 8.00
N ARG A 160 16.97 22.56 7.46
CA ARG A 160 18.10 23.50 7.68
C ARG A 160 18.38 23.79 9.16
N MET A 161 17.36 23.75 10.01
CA MET A 161 17.48 24.05 11.44
C MET A 161 17.51 22.78 12.31
N GLY A 162 17.34 21.61 11.72
CA GLY A 162 17.05 20.38 12.44
C GLY A 162 15.62 20.39 13.03
N THR A 163 14.93 19.28 13.01
CA THR A 163 13.62 19.14 13.65
C THR A 163 13.64 17.95 14.58
N LEU A 164 13.27 18.15 15.84
CA LEU A 164 13.13 17.07 16.78
C LEU A 164 11.78 16.40 16.57
N ARG A 165 11.79 15.08 16.29
CA ARG A 165 10.59 14.26 16.16
C ARG A 165 10.60 13.17 17.21
N GLU A 166 9.56 13.12 18.02
CA GLU A 166 9.38 12.04 18.98
C GLU A 166 8.76 10.82 18.30
N ILE A 167 9.34 9.67 18.52
CA ILE A 167 8.82 8.38 18.04
C ILE A 167 8.68 7.40 19.19
N LYS A 168 7.68 6.53 19.14
CA LYS A 168 7.57 5.40 20.07
C LYS A 168 8.69 4.41 19.78
N TYR A 169 9.59 4.19 20.75
CA TYR A 169 10.72 3.28 20.61
C TYR A 169 11.06 2.59 21.92
N PRO A 170 10.91 1.26 22.01
CA PRO A 170 11.29 0.50 23.21
C PRO A 170 12.82 0.35 23.26
N MET A 171 13.49 1.15 24.09
CA MET A 171 14.91 0.97 24.35
C MET A 171 15.15 -0.24 25.26
N ALA A 172 16.40 -0.72 25.32
CA ALA A 172 16.80 -1.81 26.20
C ALA A 172 16.39 -1.55 27.64
N GLY A 173 15.70 -2.52 28.27
CA GLY A 173 15.17 -2.42 29.63
C GLY A 173 13.82 -1.71 29.75
N MET A 174 13.25 -1.17 28.66
CA MET A 174 11.91 -0.57 28.65
C MET A 174 10.84 -1.59 28.24
N LYS A 175 9.57 -1.25 28.53
CA LYS A 175 8.43 -2.04 28.08
C LYS A 175 8.29 -1.96 26.57
N THR A 176 7.96 -3.09 25.95
CA THR A 176 7.66 -3.20 24.52
C THR A 176 6.16 -3.07 24.27
N GLN A 177 5.78 -2.92 23.00
CA GLN A 177 4.39 -2.97 22.55
C GLN A 177 3.75 -4.34 22.86
N GLN A 178 2.44 -4.35 23.07
CA GLN A 178 1.65 -5.57 23.10
C GLN A 178 0.95 -5.76 21.75
N ASN A 179 1.03 -6.96 21.19
CA ASN A 179 0.44 -7.30 19.90
C ASN A 179 -0.72 -8.29 20.12
N SER A 180 -1.79 -8.12 19.37
CA SER A 180 -2.93 -9.04 19.29
C SER A 180 -3.46 -9.11 17.85
#